data_ee53bd60c9535119f1ba75f9fa6bccd2
#
_entry.id   ee53bd60c9535119f1ba75f9fa6bccd2
#
_cell.length_a   1.000
_cell.length_b   1.000
_cell.length_c   1.000
_cell.angle_alpha   90.00
_cell.angle_beta   90.00
_cell.angle_gamma   90.00
#
_symmetry.space_group_name_H-M   'P 1'
#
loop_
_entity.id
_entity.type
_entity.pdbx_description
1 polymer ?
#
loop_
_entity_poly.entity_id
_entity_poly.type
_entity_poly.pdbx_seq_one_letter_code
_entity_poly.pdbx_strand_id
1 'polypeptide(L)'
;RRLILIAIALLALGSSLHAEPPGDRPLRVYIGTYTGSGSKGIYVAHFDPADGHFSAANLAIDLESPSFLAVHPNQKFMYAVSENYGHGTVMALSINPDDSLTLLNTQSSGGKGPCYVTTDPSGRVALVANYGDGIFESLPITADGKLAGPASVIHDEGHSVNKSRQEGPHAHSINPDPAGHFAFGCDLGLDHVQIFQLDTEHGTLTADQPAFAEVPPGSGPRHLAFHPNGRFVYVISEIANTITAFTYQPATGEMKSIQTLSTLPADFHGQSYCAEVQVHPSGQFLYGSNRGDDSLALFTIDQATGQLTPHGQFKTGGKTPRNFRMDPTGKWLMAANQDSGTVNLFRIDAATGALTPSGSRFVPSPCCIRFAQTASPQ
;
A
#
# COMPACT_ATOMS: atom_id res chain seq x y z
N ARG A 1 -14.49 43.16 58.50
CA ARG A 1 -13.41 42.33 57.93
C ARG A 1 -14.00 41.46 56.82
N ARG A 2 -13.74 41.82 55.53
CA ARG A 2 -14.16 41.04 54.36
C ARG A 2 -12.95 40.21 53.90
N LEU A 3 -13.07 38.90 53.89
CA LEU A 3 -12.12 37.98 53.29
C LEU A 3 -12.34 37.97 51.77
N ILE A 4 -11.30 38.29 51.02
CA ILE A 4 -11.24 38.14 49.56
C ILE A 4 -10.57 36.79 49.32
N LEU A 5 -11.35 35.85 48.74
CA LEU A 5 -10.82 34.59 48.21
C LEU A 5 -10.31 34.85 46.80
N ILE A 6 -8.99 34.69 46.60
CA ILE A 6 -8.34 34.70 45.31
C ILE A 6 -8.37 33.26 44.79
N ALA A 7 -9.12 33.02 43.74
CA ALA A 7 -9.12 31.73 43.01
C ALA A 7 -7.97 31.79 41.98
N ILE A 8 -6.93 30.96 42.18
CA ILE A 8 -5.89 30.77 41.22
C ILE A 8 -6.35 29.73 40.22
N ALA A 9 -6.65 30.16 38.98
CA ALA A 9 -6.91 29.25 37.85
C ALA A 9 -5.58 28.75 37.30
N LEU A 10 -5.28 27.47 37.52
CA LEU A 10 -4.21 26.78 36.79
C LEU A 10 -4.65 26.54 35.35
N LEU A 11 -4.12 27.30 34.39
CA LEU A 11 -4.17 26.94 32.99
C LEU A 11 -3.18 25.78 32.76
N ALA A 12 -3.72 24.57 32.60
CA ALA A 12 -2.98 23.45 32.04
C ALA A 12 -2.78 23.72 30.52
N LEU A 13 -1.58 24.18 30.15
CA LEU A 13 -1.13 24.17 28.78
C LEU A 13 -0.94 22.71 28.37
N GLY A 14 -1.96 22.11 27.74
CA GLY A 14 -1.86 20.88 27.00
C GLY A 14 -0.95 21.14 25.78
N SER A 15 0.33 20.77 25.85
CA SER A 15 1.18 20.63 24.69
C SER A 15 0.61 19.54 23.80
N SER A 16 -0.13 19.92 22.76
CA SER A 16 -0.41 19.05 21.63
C SER A 16 0.93 18.66 21.02
N LEU A 17 1.34 17.41 21.24
CA LEU A 17 2.42 16.77 20.50
C LEU A 17 1.96 16.70 19.03
N HIS A 18 2.18 17.78 18.28
CA HIS A 18 2.20 17.70 16.84
C HIS A 18 3.42 16.82 16.51
N ALA A 19 3.18 15.66 15.91
CA ALA A 19 4.25 14.91 15.29
C ALA A 19 4.95 15.86 14.32
N GLU A 20 6.26 16.07 14.52
CA GLU A 20 7.06 16.81 13.53
C GLU A 20 6.83 16.19 12.17
N PRO A 21 6.68 17.00 11.10
CA PRO A 21 6.61 16.46 9.75
C PRO A 21 7.82 15.56 9.53
N PRO A 22 7.67 14.46 8.76
CA PRO A 22 8.77 13.54 8.48
C PRO A 22 9.92 14.37 7.90
N GLY A 23 10.97 14.57 8.72
CA GLY A 23 12.13 15.36 8.34
C GLY A 23 12.96 14.63 7.29
N ASP A 24 13.93 15.31 6.69
CA ASP A 24 14.91 14.76 5.75
C ASP A 24 15.90 13.79 6.46
N ARG A 25 15.39 12.88 7.29
CA ARG A 25 16.21 11.86 7.97
C ARG A 25 16.42 10.67 7.06
N PRO A 26 17.61 10.07 7.08
CA PRO A 26 17.84 8.82 6.33
C PRO A 26 16.80 7.75 6.67
N LEU A 27 16.40 7.00 5.66
CA LEU A 27 15.39 5.95 5.73
C LEU A 27 16.00 4.60 5.36
N ARG A 28 15.46 3.53 5.93
CA ARG A 28 15.61 2.18 5.42
C ARG A 28 14.59 1.95 4.32
N VAL A 29 15.01 1.30 3.25
CA VAL A 29 14.15 0.89 2.13
C VAL A 29 14.15 -0.62 2.07
N TYR A 30 13.09 -1.23 2.58
CA TYR A 30 12.90 -2.67 2.46
C TYR A 30 12.19 -3.00 1.15
N ILE A 31 12.70 -4.03 0.46
CA ILE A 31 12.26 -4.41 -0.88
C ILE A 31 11.87 -5.87 -0.84
N GLY A 32 10.57 -6.13 -1.01
CA GLY A 32 10.00 -7.46 -1.17
C GLY A 32 10.19 -7.93 -2.61
N THR A 33 10.38 -9.24 -2.78
CA THR A 33 10.72 -9.83 -4.07
C THR A 33 10.01 -11.15 -4.32
N TYR A 34 9.93 -11.56 -5.58
CA TYR A 34 9.69 -12.96 -5.92
C TYR A 34 11.02 -13.72 -5.92
N THR A 35 11.08 -14.86 -5.24
CA THR A 35 12.25 -15.74 -5.27
C THR A 35 12.28 -16.63 -6.52
N GLY A 36 13.43 -17.19 -6.86
CA GLY A 36 13.61 -18.07 -8.01
C GLY A 36 14.28 -17.44 -9.24
N SER A 37 14.32 -16.10 -9.35
CA SER A 37 15.02 -15.36 -10.42
C SER A 37 16.30 -14.68 -9.91
N GLY A 38 17.04 -15.39 -9.04
CA GLY A 38 18.25 -14.85 -8.38
C GLY A 38 17.96 -14.11 -7.07
N SER A 39 16.70 -13.89 -6.70
CA SER A 39 16.35 -13.37 -5.40
C SER A 39 16.28 -14.45 -4.33
N LYS A 40 16.59 -14.07 -3.09
CA LYS A 40 16.56 -14.93 -1.90
C LYS A 40 15.56 -14.47 -0.84
N GLY A 41 14.91 -13.31 -0.99
CA GLY A 41 14.02 -12.86 0.03
C GLY A 41 13.81 -11.34 0.09
N ILE A 42 13.87 -10.76 1.29
CA ILE A 42 13.73 -9.32 1.49
C ILE A 42 15.11 -8.65 1.47
N TYR A 43 15.22 -7.58 0.70
CA TYR A 43 16.44 -6.76 0.63
C TYR A 43 16.23 -5.44 1.37
N VAL A 44 17.33 -4.83 1.82
CA VAL A 44 17.34 -3.52 2.47
C VAL A 44 18.42 -2.63 1.85
N ALA A 45 18.09 -1.36 1.65
CA ALA A 45 18.99 -0.30 1.25
C ALA A 45 18.75 0.94 2.12
N HIS A 46 19.67 1.91 2.06
CA HIS A 46 19.52 3.22 2.72
C HIS A 46 19.16 4.28 1.71
N PHE A 47 18.33 5.21 2.12
CA PHE A 47 17.92 6.34 1.31
C PHE A 47 17.97 7.63 2.13
N ASP A 48 18.64 8.64 1.61
CA ASP A 48 18.66 9.99 2.18
C ASP A 48 17.74 10.91 1.37
N PRO A 49 16.59 11.34 1.94
CA PRO A 49 15.67 12.24 1.23
C PRO A 49 16.24 13.66 1.03
N ALA A 50 17.29 14.05 1.74
CA ALA A 50 17.87 15.38 1.62
C ALA A 50 18.57 15.59 0.26
N ASP A 51 19.29 14.57 -0.22
CA ASP A 51 20.06 14.64 -1.48
C ASP A 51 19.68 13.57 -2.51
N GLY A 52 18.81 12.60 -2.13
CA GLY A 52 18.42 11.48 -2.99
C GLY A 52 19.47 10.37 -3.05
N HIS A 53 20.43 10.33 -2.12
CA HIS A 53 21.38 9.23 -2.07
C HIS A 53 20.67 7.90 -1.79
N PHE A 54 20.81 6.94 -2.71
CA PHE A 54 20.23 5.60 -2.61
C PHE A 54 21.35 4.57 -2.68
N SER A 55 21.58 3.83 -1.58
CA SER A 55 22.68 2.86 -1.47
C SER A 55 22.43 1.58 -2.28
N ALA A 56 23.44 0.72 -2.41
CA ALA A 56 23.22 -0.66 -2.83
C ALA A 56 22.34 -1.43 -1.85
N ALA A 57 21.54 -2.37 -2.36
CA ALA A 57 20.68 -3.20 -1.55
C ALA A 57 21.43 -4.47 -1.11
N ASN A 58 21.24 -4.86 0.17
CA ASN A 58 21.76 -6.08 0.76
C ASN A 58 20.60 -6.99 1.17
N LEU A 59 20.84 -8.30 1.26
CA LEU A 59 19.85 -9.25 1.77
C LEU A 59 19.63 -9.00 3.27
N ALA A 60 18.37 -8.68 3.66
CA ALA A 60 17.98 -8.49 5.04
C ALA A 60 17.55 -9.81 5.72
N ILE A 61 16.91 -10.69 4.96
CA ILE A 61 16.50 -12.04 5.39
C ILE A 61 16.22 -12.92 4.17
N ASP A 62 16.56 -14.21 4.29
CA ASP A 62 16.23 -15.25 3.30
C ASP A 62 14.82 -15.80 3.60
N LEU A 63 13.88 -15.60 2.67
CA LEU A 63 12.47 -16.02 2.76
C LEU A 63 11.93 -16.36 1.38
N GLU A 64 10.98 -17.27 1.29
CA GLU A 64 10.33 -17.66 0.05
C GLU A 64 9.27 -16.62 -0.36
N SER A 65 9.46 -16.03 -1.54
CA SER A 65 8.53 -15.12 -2.23
C SER A 65 7.82 -14.10 -1.30
N PRO A 66 8.60 -13.28 -0.52
CA PRO A 66 8.01 -12.21 0.28
C PRO A 66 7.59 -11.05 -0.62
N SER A 67 6.55 -11.29 -1.43
CA SER A 67 6.15 -10.40 -2.53
C SER A 67 5.53 -9.09 -2.07
N PHE A 68 4.94 -9.06 -0.86
CA PHE A 68 4.38 -7.84 -0.28
C PHE A 68 4.72 -7.70 1.20
N LEU A 69 4.97 -6.44 1.61
CA LEU A 69 5.46 -6.09 2.94
C LEU A 69 4.56 -5.02 3.58
N ALA A 70 4.47 -5.03 4.90
CA ALA A 70 3.89 -3.94 5.70
C ALA A 70 4.80 -3.62 6.88
N VAL A 71 5.19 -2.36 7.04
CA VAL A 71 5.92 -1.90 8.24
C VAL A 71 4.89 -1.52 9.30
N HIS A 72 5.06 -2.06 10.50
CA HIS A 72 4.20 -1.72 11.64
C HIS A 72 4.35 -0.22 12.00
N PRO A 73 3.27 0.48 12.43
CA PRO A 73 3.34 1.90 12.78
C PRO A 73 4.42 2.26 13.82
N ASN A 74 4.77 1.35 14.74
CA ASN A 74 5.83 1.58 15.73
C ASN A 74 7.26 1.44 15.18
N GLN A 75 7.44 1.09 13.89
CA GLN A 75 8.72 0.96 13.19
C GLN A 75 9.65 -0.17 13.72
N LYS A 76 9.16 -1.06 14.59
CA LYS A 76 9.94 -2.15 15.17
C LYS A 76 9.67 -3.50 14.51
N PHE A 77 8.54 -3.63 13.81
CA PHE A 77 8.10 -4.87 13.20
C PHE A 77 7.74 -4.68 11.73
N MET A 78 7.78 -5.78 11.01
CA MET A 78 7.36 -5.88 9.62
C MET A 78 6.57 -7.16 9.42
N TYR A 79 5.60 -7.13 8.52
CA TYR A 79 4.84 -8.28 8.09
C TYR A 79 5.08 -8.53 6.61
N ALA A 80 5.21 -9.80 6.23
CA ALA A 80 5.42 -10.20 4.86
C ALA A 80 4.50 -11.38 4.51
N VAL A 81 3.95 -11.39 3.31
CA VAL A 81 3.32 -12.61 2.76
C VAL A 81 4.41 -13.53 2.21
N SER A 82 4.14 -14.84 2.16
CA SER A 82 4.82 -15.77 1.26
C SER A 82 3.83 -16.16 0.19
N GLU A 83 3.97 -15.56 -1.00
CA GLU A 83 3.05 -15.76 -2.12
C GLU A 83 3.25 -17.15 -2.74
N ASN A 84 2.66 -18.14 -2.09
CA ASN A 84 2.67 -19.52 -2.49
C ASN A 84 1.24 -20.03 -2.70
N TYR A 85 0.97 -20.61 -3.86
CA TYR A 85 -0.37 -21.11 -4.21
C TYR A 85 -0.71 -22.47 -3.58
N GLY A 86 0.26 -23.13 -2.97
CA GLY A 86 0.02 -24.37 -2.22
C GLY A 86 -0.46 -24.09 -0.79
N HIS A 87 0.33 -23.33 -0.04
CA HIS A 87 0.08 -22.97 1.36
C HIS A 87 0.53 -21.53 1.60
N GLY A 88 -0.36 -20.57 1.40
CA GLY A 88 -0.07 -19.17 1.68
C GLY A 88 0.19 -18.92 3.16
N THR A 89 1.20 -18.11 3.45
CA THR A 89 1.53 -17.74 4.83
C THR A 89 1.77 -16.25 4.97
N VAL A 90 1.61 -15.77 6.20
CA VAL A 90 1.99 -14.43 6.64
C VAL A 90 3.02 -14.55 7.74
N MET A 91 4.10 -13.80 7.60
CA MET A 91 5.24 -13.82 8.50
C MET A 91 5.34 -12.52 9.29
N ALA A 92 5.57 -12.61 10.59
CA ALA A 92 5.93 -11.49 11.44
C ALA A 92 7.45 -11.45 11.62
N LEU A 93 8.03 -10.27 11.47
CA LEU A 93 9.47 -10.04 11.50
C LEU A 93 9.78 -8.90 12.47
N SER A 94 10.88 -8.98 13.22
CA SER A 94 11.45 -7.82 13.90
C SER A 94 12.45 -7.10 13.00
N ILE A 95 12.47 -5.77 13.08
CA ILE A 95 13.46 -4.92 12.41
C ILE A 95 14.61 -4.68 13.38
N ASN A 96 15.78 -5.23 13.08
CA ASN A 96 16.95 -5.14 13.95
C ASN A 96 17.70 -3.80 13.77
N PRO A 97 18.52 -3.36 14.75
CA PRO A 97 19.32 -2.14 14.64
C PRO A 97 20.34 -2.15 13.49
N ASP A 98 20.82 -3.33 13.08
CA ASP A 98 21.75 -3.55 11.96
C ASP A 98 21.05 -3.72 10.61
N ASP A 99 19.76 -3.35 10.54
CA ASP A 99 18.89 -3.41 9.36
C ASP A 99 18.47 -4.83 8.92
N SER A 100 19.04 -5.87 9.52
CA SER A 100 18.58 -7.25 9.31
C SER A 100 17.17 -7.46 9.86
N LEU A 101 16.52 -8.52 9.40
CA LEU A 101 15.20 -8.92 9.87
C LEU A 101 15.31 -10.27 10.58
N THR A 102 14.53 -10.45 11.65
CA THR A 102 14.42 -11.75 12.35
C THR A 102 12.99 -12.24 12.32
N LEU A 103 12.78 -13.49 11.89
CA LEU A 103 11.44 -14.10 11.89
C LEU A 103 10.98 -14.33 13.34
N LEU A 104 9.82 -13.78 13.68
CA LEU A 104 9.17 -13.94 14.99
C LEU A 104 8.23 -15.15 15.01
N ASN A 105 7.33 -15.22 14.03
CA ASN A 105 6.45 -16.35 13.79
C ASN A 105 5.83 -16.30 12.39
N THR A 106 5.16 -17.38 12.03
CA THR A 106 4.42 -17.55 10.78
C THR A 106 3.02 -18.03 11.10
N GLN A 107 2.01 -17.49 10.39
CA GLN A 107 0.64 -17.95 10.41
C GLN A 107 0.19 -18.34 9.00
N SER A 108 -0.86 -19.16 8.89
CA SER A 108 -1.56 -19.35 7.61
C SER A 108 -2.14 -18.01 7.16
N SER A 109 -2.21 -17.75 5.86
CA SER A 109 -2.94 -16.62 5.29
C SER A 109 -4.43 -16.90 5.08
N GLY A 110 -4.92 -18.03 5.54
CA GLY A 110 -6.31 -18.46 5.35
C GLY A 110 -6.65 -18.91 3.92
N GLY A 111 -5.80 -18.62 2.93
CA GLY A 111 -6.05 -18.84 1.53
C GLY A 111 -4.81 -19.18 0.71
N LYS A 112 -4.93 -19.06 -0.61
CA LYS A 112 -3.89 -19.37 -1.60
C LYS A 112 -3.35 -18.12 -2.25
N GLY A 113 -2.04 -18.07 -2.45
CA GLY A 113 -1.39 -16.95 -3.13
C GLY A 113 -1.64 -15.60 -2.44
N PRO A 114 -1.30 -15.44 -1.14
CA PRO A 114 -1.42 -14.16 -0.46
C PRO A 114 -0.51 -13.15 -1.15
N CYS A 115 -1.08 -12.09 -1.71
CA CYS A 115 -0.37 -11.10 -2.52
C CYS A 115 -0.35 -9.70 -1.88
N TYR A 116 -1.01 -9.54 -0.73
CA TYR A 116 -1.08 -8.26 -0.03
C TYR A 116 -1.14 -8.45 1.48
N VAL A 117 -0.42 -7.63 2.22
CA VAL A 117 -0.53 -7.47 3.67
C VAL A 117 -0.43 -6.00 4.04
N THR A 118 -1.24 -5.58 5.00
CA THR A 118 -1.15 -4.26 5.63
C THR A 118 -1.44 -4.36 7.11
N THR A 119 -1.26 -3.27 7.87
CA THR A 119 -1.71 -3.16 9.25
C THR A 119 -2.73 -2.04 9.38
N ASP A 120 -3.62 -2.15 10.36
CA ASP A 120 -4.46 -1.02 10.74
C ASP A 120 -3.61 0.14 11.30
N PRO A 121 -4.12 1.38 11.33
CA PRO A 121 -3.35 2.53 11.82
C PRO A 121 -2.89 2.42 13.27
N SER A 122 -3.58 1.65 14.12
CA SER A 122 -3.17 1.41 15.52
C SER A 122 -2.08 0.34 15.66
N GLY A 123 -1.86 -0.48 14.61
CA GLY A 123 -0.93 -1.59 14.60
C GLY A 123 -1.39 -2.81 15.39
N ARG A 124 -2.69 -2.97 15.59
CA ARG A 124 -3.24 -4.11 16.33
C ARG A 124 -3.67 -5.27 15.46
N VAL A 125 -3.89 -5.02 14.17
CA VAL A 125 -4.42 -6.02 13.22
C VAL A 125 -3.61 -6.00 11.94
N ALA A 126 -3.19 -7.16 11.48
CA ALA A 126 -2.72 -7.37 10.11
C ALA A 126 -3.90 -7.83 9.24
N LEU A 127 -4.00 -7.26 8.04
CA LEU A 127 -5.01 -7.57 7.04
C LEU A 127 -4.33 -8.18 5.81
N VAL A 128 -4.90 -9.25 5.26
CA VAL A 128 -4.31 -10.04 4.17
C VAL A 128 -5.33 -10.25 3.07
N ALA A 129 -4.87 -10.23 1.81
CA ALA A 129 -5.65 -10.61 0.65
C ALA A 129 -4.98 -11.78 -0.08
N ASN A 130 -5.75 -12.83 -0.39
CA ASN A 130 -5.32 -14.05 -1.06
C ASN A 130 -5.89 -14.10 -2.48
N TYR A 131 -5.03 -13.93 -3.48
CA TYR A 131 -5.43 -13.84 -4.88
C TYR A 131 -5.98 -15.16 -5.43
N GLY A 132 -5.43 -16.28 -4.98
CA GLY A 132 -5.71 -17.58 -5.58
C GLY A 132 -7.13 -18.11 -5.37
N ASP A 133 -7.84 -17.60 -4.35
CA ASP A 133 -9.17 -18.09 -3.96
C ASP A 133 -10.11 -17.02 -3.38
N GLY A 134 -9.77 -15.73 -3.52
CA GLY A 134 -10.66 -14.62 -3.15
C GLY A 134 -10.92 -14.50 -1.64
N ILE A 135 -9.89 -14.74 -0.82
CA ILE A 135 -10.02 -14.72 0.63
C ILE A 135 -9.40 -13.47 1.22
N PHE A 136 -10.16 -12.79 2.09
CA PHE A 136 -9.67 -11.74 2.98
C PHE A 136 -9.53 -12.28 4.41
N GLU A 137 -8.42 -11.95 5.06
CA GLU A 137 -8.14 -12.42 6.41
C GLU A 137 -7.68 -11.26 7.30
N SER A 138 -8.02 -11.35 8.59
CA SER A 138 -7.50 -10.50 9.66
C SER A 138 -6.82 -11.32 10.75
N LEU A 139 -5.63 -10.85 11.19
CA LEU A 139 -4.85 -11.48 12.24
C LEU A 139 -4.50 -10.43 13.31
N PRO A 140 -4.90 -10.65 14.58
CA PRO A 140 -4.47 -9.77 15.66
C PRO A 140 -2.96 -9.79 15.83
N ILE A 141 -2.39 -8.61 16.12
CA ILE A 141 -0.96 -8.42 16.41
C ILE A 141 -0.77 -8.33 17.91
N THR A 142 0.11 -9.16 18.45
CA THR A 142 0.45 -9.17 19.88
C THR A 142 1.45 -8.07 20.23
N ALA A 143 1.59 -7.72 21.50
CA ALA A 143 2.48 -6.64 21.95
C ALA A 143 3.97 -6.86 21.59
N ASP A 144 4.40 -8.13 21.43
CA ASP A 144 5.74 -8.51 20.98
C ASP A 144 5.87 -8.59 19.45
N GLY A 145 4.86 -8.12 18.70
CA GLY A 145 4.85 -8.03 17.25
C GLY A 145 4.51 -9.31 16.50
N LYS A 146 4.22 -10.41 17.20
CA LYS A 146 3.81 -11.66 16.57
C LYS A 146 2.37 -11.60 16.06
N LEU A 147 2.06 -12.41 15.06
CA LEU A 147 0.70 -12.64 14.60
C LEU A 147 0.03 -13.71 15.48
N ALA A 148 -1.15 -13.40 16.00
CA ALA A 148 -2.05 -14.40 16.57
C ALA A 148 -2.70 -15.23 15.45
N GLY A 149 -3.48 -16.26 15.82
CA GLY A 149 -4.32 -16.96 14.84
C GLY A 149 -5.37 -16.03 14.23
N PRO A 150 -5.95 -16.39 13.06
CA PRO A 150 -6.90 -15.56 12.36
C PRO A 150 -8.15 -15.27 13.20
N ALA A 151 -8.57 -14.00 13.20
CA ALA A 151 -9.80 -13.55 13.84
C ALA A 151 -10.99 -13.57 12.86
N SER A 152 -10.72 -13.31 11.57
CA SER A 152 -11.71 -13.46 10.50
C SER A 152 -11.05 -14.05 9.26
N VAL A 153 -11.78 -14.94 8.59
CA VAL A 153 -11.47 -15.48 7.25
C VAL A 153 -12.73 -15.35 6.43
N ILE A 154 -12.72 -14.45 5.43
CA ILE A 154 -13.90 -14.13 4.62
C ILE A 154 -13.64 -14.61 3.20
N HIS A 155 -14.55 -15.45 2.71
CA HIS A 155 -14.52 -15.98 1.36
C HIS A 155 -15.49 -15.18 0.49
N ASP A 156 -14.99 -14.58 -0.57
CA ASP A 156 -15.83 -13.99 -1.59
C ASP A 156 -16.39 -15.07 -2.52
N GLU A 157 -17.55 -14.80 -3.12
CA GLU A 157 -18.23 -15.71 -4.06
C GLU A 157 -18.69 -14.94 -5.29
N GLY A 158 -18.67 -15.58 -6.45
CA GLY A 158 -19.14 -14.99 -7.69
C GLY A 158 -18.09 -15.00 -8.80
N HIS A 159 -18.33 -14.20 -9.82
CA HIS A 159 -17.45 -14.01 -10.98
C HIS A 159 -17.85 -12.73 -11.71
N SER A 160 -17.02 -12.27 -12.68
CA SER A 160 -17.39 -11.17 -13.55
C SER A 160 -17.28 -11.54 -15.04
N VAL A 161 -17.21 -10.54 -15.92
CA VAL A 161 -17.39 -10.70 -17.37
C VAL A 161 -16.19 -11.32 -18.09
N ASN A 162 -14.99 -11.19 -17.57
CA ASN A 162 -13.78 -11.73 -18.18
C ASN A 162 -13.55 -13.19 -17.77
N LYS A 163 -13.95 -14.12 -18.63
CA LYS A 163 -13.93 -15.56 -18.33
C LYS A 163 -12.55 -16.16 -18.06
N SER A 164 -11.47 -15.48 -18.43
CA SER A 164 -10.09 -15.97 -18.22
C SER A 164 -9.38 -15.37 -17.02
N ARG A 165 -9.90 -14.27 -16.46
CA ARG A 165 -9.27 -13.54 -15.37
C ARG A 165 -10.25 -13.23 -14.23
N GLN A 166 -11.55 -13.54 -14.43
CA GLN A 166 -12.64 -13.26 -13.48
C GLN A 166 -13.60 -14.45 -13.43
N GLU A 167 -13.06 -15.67 -13.58
CA GLU A 167 -13.81 -16.93 -13.46
C GLU A 167 -14.26 -17.22 -12.03
N GLY A 168 -13.65 -16.57 -11.06
CA GLY A 168 -13.91 -16.61 -9.63
C GLY A 168 -13.37 -15.37 -8.93
N PRO A 169 -13.52 -15.29 -7.60
CA PRO A 169 -12.96 -14.20 -6.80
C PRO A 169 -11.42 -14.23 -6.80
N HIS A 170 -10.81 -13.03 -6.80
CA HIS A 170 -9.38 -12.82 -6.75
C HIS A 170 -9.06 -11.60 -5.87
N ALA A 171 -9.06 -11.80 -4.54
CA ALA A 171 -8.75 -10.75 -3.57
C ALA A 171 -7.31 -10.26 -3.74
N HIS A 172 -7.12 -8.98 -4.14
CA HIS A 172 -5.79 -8.49 -4.52
C HIS A 172 -5.19 -7.52 -3.51
N SER A 173 -5.98 -6.76 -2.79
CA SER A 173 -5.52 -5.89 -1.70
C SER A 173 -6.61 -5.66 -0.68
N ILE A 174 -6.23 -5.35 0.56
CA ILE A 174 -7.15 -4.91 1.61
C ILE A 174 -6.49 -3.77 2.38
N ASN A 175 -7.20 -2.65 2.52
CA ASN A 175 -6.65 -1.43 3.10
C ASN A 175 -7.60 -0.89 4.17
N PRO A 176 -7.11 -0.60 5.40
CA PRO A 176 -7.91 0.12 6.38
C PRO A 176 -8.12 1.57 5.92
N ASP A 177 -9.22 2.16 6.34
CA ASP A 177 -9.39 3.61 6.23
C ASP A 177 -8.45 4.34 7.20
N PRO A 178 -8.18 5.65 6.98
CA PRO A 178 -7.27 6.41 7.84
C PRO A 178 -7.64 6.44 9.33
N ALA A 179 -8.94 6.23 9.66
CA ALA A 179 -9.43 6.20 11.03
C ALA A 179 -9.37 4.80 11.66
N GLY A 180 -9.20 3.74 10.86
CA GLY A 180 -9.18 2.35 11.31
C GLY A 180 -10.57 1.80 11.68
N HIS A 181 -11.65 2.38 11.13
CA HIS A 181 -13.01 1.92 11.38
C HIS A 181 -13.51 0.95 10.30
N PHE A 182 -12.98 1.09 9.08
CA PHE A 182 -13.35 0.28 7.94
C PHE A 182 -12.12 -0.32 7.28
N ALA A 183 -12.31 -1.42 6.54
CA ALA A 183 -11.32 -1.98 5.64
C ALA A 183 -11.94 -2.19 4.25
N PHE A 184 -11.16 -1.94 3.19
CA PHE A 184 -11.59 -1.98 1.80
C PHE A 184 -10.78 -3.01 1.04
N GLY A 185 -11.44 -4.09 0.60
CA GLY A 185 -10.86 -5.20 -0.13
C GLY A 185 -11.10 -5.10 -1.63
N CYS A 186 -10.06 -4.92 -2.45
CA CYS A 186 -10.20 -5.00 -3.90
C CYS A 186 -10.27 -6.46 -4.34
N ASP A 187 -11.39 -6.89 -4.93
CA ASP A 187 -11.51 -8.20 -5.57
C ASP A 187 -11.53 -8.04 -7.09
N LEU A 188 -10.43 -8.43 -7.72
CA LEU A 188 -10.21 -8.33 -9.17
C LEU A 188 -11.21 -9.22 -9.94
N GLY A 189 -11.55 -10.37 -9.37
CA GLY A 189 -12.44 -11.34 -10.04
C GLY A 189 -13.89 -10.93 -10.05
N LEU A 190 -14.31 -10.05 -9.13
CA LEU A 190 -15.71 -9.65 -8.97
C LEU A 190 -16.01 -8.23 -9.49
N ASP A 191 -15.01 -7.42 -9.82
CA ASP A 191 -15.13 -5.96 -10.06
C ASP A 191 -15.68 -5.19 -8.85
N HIS A 192 -15.41 -5.71 -7.64
CA HIS A 192 -15.86 -5.14 -6.38
C HIS A 192 -14.71 -4.58 -5.55
N VAL A 193 -15.00 -3.52 -4.80
CA VAL A 193 -14.26 -3.11 -3.61
C VAL A 193 -15.13 -3.47 -2.42
N GLN A 194 -14.82 -4.57 -1.75
CA GLN A 194 -15.53 -5.05 -0.55
C GLN A 194 -15.35 -4.05 0.59
N ILE A 195 -16.41 -3.83 1.37
CA ILE A 195 -16.41 -2.90 2.51
C ILE A 195 -16.67 -3.69 3.78
N PHE A 196 -15.74 -3.61 4.72
CA PHE A 196 -15.82 -4.27 6.00
C PHE A 196 -15.77 -3.25 7.15
N GLN A 197 -16.56 -3.46 8.18
CA GLN A 197 -16.32 -2.85 9.47
C GLN A 197 -15.11 -3.55 10.11
N LEU A 198 -14.16 -2.77 10.62
CA LEU A 198 -12.94 -3.25 11.26
C LEU A 198 -13.01 -3.00 12.77
N ASP A 199 -13.10 -4.07 13.54
CA ASP A 199 -12.92 -4.01 14.99
C ASP A 199 -11.44 -4.24 15.34
N THR A 200 -10.72 -3.18 15.61
CA THR A 200 -9.28 -3.25 15.94
C THR A 200 -9.01 -3.77 17.36
N GLU A 201 -10.02 -3.85 18.23
CA GLU A 201 -9.88 -4.40 19.57
C GLU A 201 -9.90 -5.95 19.55
N HIS A 202 -10.80 -6.51 18.76
CA HIS A 202 -10.94 -7.97 18.61
C HIS A 202 -10.23 -8.51 17.36
N GLY A 203 -9.80 -7.61 16.47
CA GLY A 203 -9.12 -7.96 15.22
C GLY A 203 -10.06 -8.50 14.15
N THR A 204 -11.36 -8.24 14.22
CA THR A 204 -12.35 -8.86 13.32
C THR A 204 -12.80 -7.96 12.19
N LEU A 205 -13.17 -8.60 11.07
CA LEU A 205 -13.82 -7.99 9.91
C LEU A 205 -15.27 -8.46 9.84
N THR A 206 -16.19 -7.55 9.58
CA THR A 206 -17.61 -7.84 9.35
C THR A 206 -18.06 -7.09 8.10
N ALA A 207 -18.80 -7.76 7.19
CA ALA A 207 -19.32 -7.10 5.99
C ALA A 207 -20.21 -5.89 6.38
N ASP A 208 -20.01 -4.77 5.68
CA ASP A 208 -20.73 -3.53 5.93
C ASP A 208 -22.06 -3.46 5.13
N GLN A 209 -22.76 -2.34 5.22
CA GLN A 209 -23.95 -2.00 4.42
C GLN A 209 -23.80 -0.57 3.86
N PRO A 210 -23.52 -0.42 2.56
CA PRO A 210 -23.41 -1.46 1.51
C PRO A 210 -22.17 -2.35 1.67
N ALA A 211 -22.29 -3.60 1.25
CA ALA A 211 -21.21 -4.58 1.40
C ALA A 211 -20.02 -4.32 0.45
N PHE A 212 -20.23 -3.61 -0.65
CA PHE A 212 -19.19 -3.31 -1.63
C PHE A 212 -19.53 -2.05 -2.45
N ALA A 213 -18.50 -1.49 -3.08
CA ALA A 213 -18.60 -0.54 -4.19
C ALA A 213 -18.14 -1.21 -5.49
N GLU A 214 -18.72 -0.81 -6.64
CA GLU A 214 -18.44 -1.41 -7.94
C GLU A 214 -17.52 -0.53 -8.78
N VAL A 215 -16.63 -1.15 -9.55
CA VAL A 215 -15.96 -0.58 -10.71
C VAL A 215 -16.65 -1.07 -11.99
N PRO A 216 -16.43 -0.44 -13.16
CA PRO A 216 -17.02 -0.93 -14.41
C PRO A 216 -16.70 -2.42 -14.67
N PRO A 217 -17.66 -3.22 -15.15
CA PRO A 217 -17.45 -4.66 -15.40
C PRO A 217 -16.26 -4.94 -16.31
N GLY A 218 -15.44 -5.91 -15.96
CA GLY A 218 -14.21 -6.28 -16.67
C GLY A 218 -12.99 -5.43 -16.29
N SER A 219 -13.12 -4.55 -15.31
CA SER A 219 -12.04 -3.66 -14.88
C SER A 219 -10.96 -4.37 -14.06
N GLY A 220 -11.34 -5.23 -13.12
CA GLY A 220 -10.43 -5.93 -12.21
C GLY A 220 -9.73 -5.00 -11.23
N PRO A 221 -10.42 -4.51 -10.16
CA PRO A 221 -9.81 -3.63 -9.15
C PRO A 221 -8.68 -4.35 -8.43
N ARG A 222 -7.56 -3.66 -8.27
CA ARG A 222 -6.33 -4.26 -7.77
C ARG A 222 -5.85 -3.64 -6.46
N HIS A 223 -5.58 -2.36 -6.46
CA HIS A 223 -5.14 -1.57 -5.31
C HIS A 223 -5.97 -0.31 -5.20
N LEU A 224 -5.95 0.31 -4.02
CA LEU A 224 -6.59 1.60 -3.80
C LEU A 224 -5.70 2.53 -2.96
N ALA A 225 -5.97 3.83 -3.07
CA ALA A 225 -5.32 4.87 -2.30
C ALA A 225 -6.34 5.87 -1.79
N PHE A 226 -6.29 6.17 -0.49
CA PHE A 226 -7.05 7.27 0.11
C PHE A 226 -6.39 8.61 -0.19
N HIS A 227 -7.21 9.61 -0.45
CA HIS A 227 -6.75 10.99 -0.48
C HIS A 227 -6.47 11.48 0.95
N PRO A 228 -5.39 12.27 1.21
CA PRO A 228 -5.05 12.75 2.55
C PRO A 228 -6.15 13.54 3.27
N ASN A 229 -7.10 14.16 2.53
CA ASN A 229 -8.24 14.86 3.12
C ASN A 229 -9.36 13.93 3.64
N GLY A 230 -9.24 12.60 3.44
CA GLY A 230 -10.21 11.61 3.90
C GLY A 230 -11.57 11.64 3.18
N ARG A 231 -11.69 12.31 2.01
CA ARG A 231 -12.97 12.48 1.29
C ARG A 231 -13.05 11.68 0.00
N PHE A 232 -11.92 11.22 -0.53
CA PHE A 232 -11.84 10.55 -1.81
C PHE A 232 -10.98 9.29 -1.74
N VAL A 233 -11.30 8.32 -2.60
CA VAL A 233 -10.55 7.07 -2.78
C VAL A 233 -10.36 6.84 -4.28
N TYR A 234 -9.20 6.35 -4.66
CA TYR A 234 -8.85 6.03 -6.03
C TYR A 234 -8.50 4.55 -6.15
N VAL A 235 -9.21 3.84 -7.01
CA VAL A 235 -9.04 2.41 -7.24
C VAL A 235 -8.41 2.20 -8.61
N ILE A 236 -7.25 1.57 -8.65
CA ILE A 236 -6.61 1.18 -9.90
C ILE A 236 -7.06 -0.23 -10.31
N SER A 237 -7.46 -0.37 -11.57
CA SER A 237 -7.98 -1.62 -12.13
C SER A 237 -6.97 -2.24 -13.09
N GLU A 238 -6.59 -3.49 -12.81
CA GLU A 238 -5.52 -4.18 -13.52
C GLU A 238 -5.86 -4.46 -14.98
N ILE A 239 -7.05 -5.03 -15.23
CA ILE A 239 -7.42 -5.59 -16.54
C ILE A 239 -7.75 -4.48 -17.53
N ALA A 240 -8.55 -3.49 -17.11
CA ALA A 240 -8.98 -2.40 -17.98
C ALA A 240 -7.95 -1.27 -18.10
N ASN A 241 -6.87 -1.27 -17.30
CA ASN A 241 -5.91 -0.17 -17.24
C ASN A 241 -6.57 1.18 -16.95
N THR A 242 -7.36 1.23 -15.88
CA THR A 242 -8.12 2.42 -15.48
C THR A 242 -7.92 2.76 -14.02
N ILE A 243 -8.22 4.02 -13.67
CA ILE A 243 -8.42 4.46 -12.29
C ILE A 243 -9.86 4.96 -12.16
N THR A 244 -10.58 4.43 -11.18
CA THR A 244 -11.90 4.92 -10.78
C THR A 244 -11.76 5.75 -9.51
N ALA A 245 -12.21 7.01 -9.57
CA ALA A 245 -12.30 7.91 -8.44
C ALA A 245 -13.65 7.76 -7.73
N PHE A 246 -13.63 7.76 -6.40
CA PHE A 246 -14.81 7.67 -5.56
C PHE A 246 -14.85 8.83 -4.56
N THR A 247 -16.05 9.32 -4.21
CA THR A 247 -16.25 9.98 -2.94
C THR A 247 -16.27 8.94 -1.83
N TYR A 248 -15.80 9.31 -0.66
CA TYR A 248 -15.75 8.46 0.52
C TYR A 248 -16.45 9.14 1.70
N GLN A 249 -17.31 8.39 2.41
CA GLN A 249 -18.00 8.86 3.60
C GLN A 249 -17.45 8.17 4.85
N PRO A 250 -16.59 8.85 5.65
CA PRO A 250 -15.90 8.22 6.79
C PRO A 250 -16.84 7.71 7.90
N ALA A 251 -18.07 8.22 7.98
CA ALA A 251 -19.03 7.81 9.01
C ALA A 251 -19.71 6.47 8.70
N THR A 252 -19.75 6.07 7.42
CA THR A 252 -20.54 4.91 6.96
C THR A 252 -19.73 3.95 6.07
N GLY A 253 -18.47 4.25 5.76
CA GLY A 253 -17.70 3.44 4.81
C GLY A 253 -18.13 3.58 3.34
N GLU A 254 -19.24 4.27 3.06
CA GLU A 254 -19.82 4.33 1.71
C GLU A 254 -18.87 4.98 0.70
N MET A 255 -18.75 4.33 -0.48
CA MET A 255 -18.01 4.82 -1.64
C MET A 255 -18.96 5.01 -2.83
N LYS A 256 -18.89 6.18 -3.50
CA LYS A 256 -19.67 6.46 -4.73
C LYS A 256 -18.73 6.86 -5.86
N SER A 257 -18.77 6.11 -6.97
CA SER A 257 -17.98 6.42 -8.17
C SER A 257 -18.35 7.79 -8.74
N ILE A 258 -17.32 8.58 -9.08
CA ILE A 258 -17.46 9.91 -9.68
C ILE A 258 -16.81 10.02 -11.07
N GLN A 259 -15.83 9.16 -11.36
CA GLN A 259 -15.11 9.20 -12.63
C GLN A 259 -14.30 7.93 -12.85
N THR A 260 -14.13 7.49 -14.10
CA THR A 260 -13.18 6.44 -14.50
C THR A 260 -12.36 6.95 -15.69
N LEU A 261 -11.01 6.85 -15.60
CA LEU A 261 -10.06 7.29 -16.63
C LEU A 261 -9.05 6.20 -16.95
N SER A 262 -8.59 6.17 -18.22
CA SER A 262 -7.45 5.33 -18.62
C SER A 262 -6.14 5.83 -17.99
N THR A 263 -5.26 4.88 -17.65
CA THR A 263 -3.87 5.15 -17.25
C THR A 263 -2.90 5.09 -18.43
N LEU A 264 -3.36 4.62 -19.58
CA LEU A 264 -2.53 4.47 -20.77
C LEU A 264 -2.62 5.70 -21.67
N PRO A 265 -1.54 6.02 -22.41
CA PRO A 265 -1.60 7.02 -23.48
C PRO A 265 -2.62 6.63 -24.55
N ALA A 266 -3.25 7.63 -25.20
CA ALA A 266 -4.28 7.39 -26.21
C ALA A 266 -3.75 6.64 -27.46
N ASP A 267 -2.46 6.73 -27.71
CA ASP A 267 -1.75 6.06 -28.83
C ASP A 267 -1.05 4.76 -28.42
N PHE A 268 -1.29 4.28 -27.21
CA PHE A 268 -0.72 3.00 -26.78
C PHE A 268 -1.43 1.82 -27.49
N HIS A 269 -0.64 0.98 -28.13
CA HIS A 269 -1.08 -0.24 -28.77
C HIS A 269 -0.24 -1.41 -28.23
N GLY A 270 -0.84 -2.23 -27.39
CA GLY A 270 -0.17 -3.37 -26.79
C GLY A 270 -0.94 -3.94 -25.62
N GLN A 271 -0.33 -4.93 -24.96
CA GLN A 271 -0.88 -5.49 -23.73
C GLN A 271 -0.24 -4.75 -22.53
N SER A 272 -1.07 -4.27 -21.64
CA SER A 272 -0.66 -3.64 -20.40
C SER A 272 -1.62 -4.00 -19.27
N TYR A 273 -1.10 -3.99 -18.05
CA TYR A 273 -1.86 -4.25 -16.82
C TYR A 273 -1.43 -3.25 -15.74
N CYS A 274 -2.37 -2.53 -15.16
CA CYS A 274 -2.06 -1.67 -14.02
C CYS A 274 -1.56 -2.47 -12.82
N ALA A 275 -0.84 -1.80 -11.91
CA ALA A 275 -0.38 -2.43 -10.70
C ALA A 275 -0.60 -1.59 -9.44
N GLU A 276 0.15 -0.53 -9.22
CA GLU A 276 0.12 0.27 -8.00
C GLU A 276 -0.53 1.63 -8.24
N VAL A 277 -1.17 2.19 -7.20
CA VAL A 277 -1.72 3.54 -7.18
C VAL A 277 -1.37 4.24 -5.88
N GLN A 278 -0.92 5.48 -5.95
CA GLN A 278 -0.66 6.29 -4.77
C GLN A 278 -1.04 7.75 -4.99
N VAL A 279 -1.65 8.36 -3.97
CA VAL A 279 -1.83 9.81 -3.89
C VAL A 279 -0.59 10.42 -3.27
N HIS A 280 -0.07 11.49 -3.87
CA HIS A 280 1.03 12.26 -3.31
C HIS A 280 0.64 12.85 -1.95
N PRO A 281 1.55 12.96 -0.96
CA PRO A 281 1.23 13.50 0.36
C PRO A 281 0.59 14.89 0.37
N SER A 282 0.85 15.72 -0.65
CA SER A 282 0.17 17.02 -0.80
C SER A 282 -1.31 16.91 -1.18
N GLY A 283 -1.78 15.74 -1.61
CA GLY A 283 -3.11 15.55 -2.18
C GLY A 283 -3.30 16.09 -3.60
N GLN A 284 -2.30 16.75 -4.20
CA GLN A 284 -2.45 17.41 -5.52
C GLN A 284 -2.29 16.45 -6.70
N PHE A 285 -1.56 15.35 -6.52
CA PHE A 285 -1.17 14.43 -7.58
C PHE A 285 -1.51 13.00 -7.23
N LEU A 286 -1.79 12.21 -8.26
CA LEU A 286 -1.97 10.77 -8.18
C LEU A 286 -1.12 10.11 -9.26
N TYR A 287 -0.46 9.01 -8.89
CA TYR A 287 0.30 8.18 -9.81
C TYR A 287 -0.28 6.78 -9.90
N GLY A 288 -0.23 6.19 -11.10
CA GLY A 288 -0.61 4.80 -11.35
C GLY A 288 0.42 4.10 -12.24
N SER A 289 0.83 2.87 -11.92
CA SER A 289 1.82 2.13 -12.72
C SER A 289 1.19 1.19 -13.74
N ASN A 290 1.82 1.08 -14.92
CA ASN A 290 1.41 0.26 -16.04
C ASN A 290 2.51 -0.76 -16.38
N ARG A 291 2.23 -2.06 -16.21
CA ARG A 291 3.10 -3.17 -16.62
C ARG A 291 2.82 -3.53 -18.06
N GLY A 292 3.79 -3.36 -18.95
CA GLY A 292 3.66 -3.52 -20.41
C GLY A 292 3.90 -2.21 -21.14
N ASP A 293 3.23 -1.10 -20.79
CA ASP A 293 3.67 0.25 -21.16
C ASP A 293 4.91 0.67 -20.35
N ASP A 294 5.17 0.03 -19.24
CA ASP A 294 6.32 0.25 -18.35
C ASP A 294 6.48 1.71 -17.94
N SER A 295 5.37 2.30 -17.49
CA SER A 295 5.26 3.71 -17.16
C SER A 295 4.53 3.98 -15.85
N LEU A 296 4.62 5.24 -15.41
CA LEU A 296 3.80 5.85 -14.38
C LEU A 296 2.91 6.90 -15.04
N ALA A 297 1.60 6.73 -14.95
CA ALA A 297 0.62 7.75 -15.30
C ALA A 297 0.50 8.76 -14.17
N LEU A 298 0.53 10.05 -14.48
CA LEU A 298 0.34 11.15 -13.55
C LEU A 298 -0.99 11.84 -13.82
N PHE A 299 -1.75 12.10 -12.76
CA PHE A 299 -2.97 12.88 -12.75
C PHE A 299 -2.88 13.99 -11.72
N THR A 300 -3.47 15.15 -12.03
CA THR A 300 -3.80 16.15 -11.02
C THR A 300 -5.16 15.85 -10.41
N ILE A 301 -5.34 16.22 -9.13
CA ILE A 301 -6.57 16.00 -8.37
C ILE A 301 -7.24 17.33 -8.08
N ASP A 302 -8.50 17.49 -8.47
CA ASP A 302 -9.33 18.60 -8.03
C ASP A 302 -9.68 18.43 -6.55
N GLN A 303 -9.24 19.36 -5.71
CA GLN A 303 -9.35 19.27 -4.26
C GLN A 303 -10.80 19.38 -3.73
N ALA A 304 -11.71 19.93 -4.53
CA ALA A 304 -13.11 20.10 -4.16
C ALA A 304 -13.95 18.87 -4.54
N THR A 305 -13.70 18.30 -5.72
CA THR A 305 -14.53 17.25 -6.32
C THR A 305 -13.89 15.87 -6.31
N GLY A 306 -12.55 15.78 -6.13
CA GLY A 306 -11.79 14.53 -6.23
C GLY A 306 -11.59 14.04 -7.67
N GLN A 307 -12.06 14.79 -8.67
CA GLN A 307 -11.88 14.42 -10.07
C GLN A 307 -10.42 14.50 -10.51
N LEU A 308 -10.05 13.60 -11.40
CA LEU A 308 -8.73 13.48 -11.96
C LEU A 308 -8.64 14.14 -13.33
N THR A 309 -7.50 14.76 -13.62
CA THR A 309 -7.15 15.23 -14.97
C THR A 309 -5.81 14.61 -15.35
N PRO A 310 -5.70 13.89 -16.49
CA PRO A 310 -4.42 13.37 -16.98
C PRO A 310 -3.40 14.49 -17.14
N HIS A 311 -2.19 14.30 -16.63
CA HIS A 311 -1.18 15.36 -16.58
C HIS A 311 0.18 14.95 -17.15
N GLY A 312 0.50 13.66 -17.16
CA GLY A 312 1.76 13.17 -17.72
C GLY A 312 1.89 11.65 -17.74
N GLN A 313 2.90 11.19 -18.47
CA GLN A 313 3.28 9.79 -18.57
C GLN A 313 4.80 9.68 -18.51
N PHE A 314 5.34 8.87 -17.62
CA PHE A 314 6.76 8.78 -17.36
C PHE A 314 7.22 7.32 -17.45
N LYS A 315 8.14 7.00 -18.36
CA LYS A 315 8.74 5.65 -18.43
C LYS A 315 9.55 5.39 -17.17
N THR A 316 9.39 4.18 -16.61
CA THR A 316 10.09 3.81 -15.37
C THR A 316 11.57 3.48 -15.56
N GLY A 317 12.03 3.37 -16.81
CA GLY A 317 13.41 3.00 -17.14
C GLY A 317 13.71 1.51 -16.89
N GLY A 318 12.69 0.70 -16.70
CA GLY A 318 12.75 -0.75 -16.52
C GLY A 318 11.51 -1.42 -17.07
N LYS A 319 11.29 -2.70 -16.74
CA LYS A 319 10.15 -3.51 -17.19
C LYS A 319 9.33 -3.99 -16.00
N THR A 320 8.00 -3.98 -16.20
CA THR A 320 7.02 -4.50 -15.23
C THR A 320 7.08 -3.74 -13.89
N PRO A 321 6.77 -2.42 -13.86
CA PRO A 321 6.71 -1.63 -12.63
C PRO A 321 5.53 -2.09 -11.76
N ARG A 322 5.74 -3.19 -11.00
CA ARG A 322 4.70 -3.85 -10.20
C ARG A 322 4.34 -3.07 -8.94
N ASN A 323 5.28 -2.31 -8.41
CA ASN A 323 5.07 -1.43 -7.26
C ASN A 323 5.90 -0.15 -7.43
N PHE A 324 5.44 0.93 -6.87
CA PHE A 324 6.23 2.11 -6.62
C PHE A 324 5.89 2.68 -5.25
N ARG A 325 6.79 3.48 -4.69
CA ARG A 325 6.54 4.13 -3.41
C ARG A 325 7.14 5.52 -3.40
N MET A 326 6.34 6.50 -2.97
CA MET A 326 6.85 7.83 -2.64
C MET A 326 7.45 7.81 -1.25
N ASP A 327 8.54 8.55 -1.04
CA ASP A 327 9.10 8.78 0.28
C ASP A 327 8.14 9.62 1.14
N PRO A 328 8.25 9.58 2.47
CA PRO A 328 7.34 10.33 3.35
C PRO A 328 7.35 11.84 3.15
N THR A 329 8.42 12.42 2.57
CA THR A 329 8.50 13.86 2.28
C THR A 329 7.76 14.25 1.00
N GLY A 330 7.44 13.28 0.14
CA GLY A 330 6.87 13.50 -1.19
C GLY A 330 7.85 14.08 -2.22
N LYS A 331 9.15 14.13 -1.92
CA LYS A 331 10.16 14.66 -2.86
C LYS A 331 10.64 13.61 -3.85
N TRP A 332 10.48 12.34 -3.53
CA TRP A 332 11.05 11.22 -4.27
C TRP A 332 10.05 10.09 -4.50
N LEU A 333 10.23 9.38 -5.61
CA LEU A 333 9.47 8.18 -5.95
C LEU A 333 10.45 7.08 -6.39
N MET A 334 10.29 5.89 -5.84
CA MET A 334 11.00 4.68 -6.25
C MET A 334 10.05 3.73 -6.98
N ALA A 335 10.44 3.26 -8.19
CA ALA A 335 9.69 2.29 -8.98
C ALA A 335 10.41 0.94 -9.00
N ALA A 336 9.73 -0.11 -8.55
CA ALA A 336 10.21 -1.49 -8.56
C ALA A 336 9.84 -2.16 -9.89
N ASN A 337 10.82 -2.33 -10.76
CA ASN A 337 10.68 -2.93 -12.08
C ASN A 337 11.03 -4.42 -12.00
N GLN A 338 9.99 -5.24 -11.79
CA GLN A 338 10.13 -6.67 -11.48
C GLN A 338 11.00 -7.42 -12.47
N ASP A 339 10.70 -7.30 -13.78
CA ASP A 339 11.33 -8.15 -14.81
C ASP A 339 12.72 -7.66 -15.20
N SER A 340 13.02 -6.39 -15.03
CA SER A 340 14.38 -5.86 -15.26
C SER A 340 15.26 -5.91 -14.02
N GLY A 341 14.72 -6.27 -12.85
CA GLY A 341 15.49 -6.39 -11.61
C GLY A 341 16.07 -5.05 -11.15
N THR A 342 15.29 -3.96 -11.27
CA THR A 342 15.77 -2.62 -10.90
C THR A 342 14.76 -1.89 -10.02
N VAL A 343 15.29 -1.11 -9.08
CA VAL A 343 14.54 -0.06 -8.37
C VAL A 343 15.07 1.28 -8.86
N ASN A 344 14.23 2.00 -9.59
CA ASN A 344 14.60 3.27 -10.21
C ASN A 344 14.04 4.44 -9.36
N LEU A 345 14.93 5.41 -9.09
CA LEU A 345 14.64 6.59 -8.30
C LEU A 345 14.31 7.78 -9.19
N PHE A 346 13.26 8.51 -8.82
CA PHE A 346 12.81 9.73 -9.48
C PHE A 346 12.68 10.86 -8.46
N ARG A 347 13.08 12.07 -8.88
CA ARG A 347 12.72 13.28 -8.17
C ARG A 347 11.36 13.75 -8.64
N ILE A 348 10.50 14.15 -7.68
CA ILE A 348 9.19 14.72 -7.95
C ILE A 348 9.31 16.26 -7.96
N ASP A 349 8.82 16.90 -9.02
CA ASP A 349 8.64 18.35 -9.06
C ASP A 349 7.41 18.73 -8.21
N ALA A 350 7.60 19.53 -7.18
CA ALA A 350 6.55 19.86 -6.23
C ALA A 350 5.40 20.69 -6.82
N ALA A 351 5.63 21.43 -7.91
CA ALA A 351 4.64 22.27 -8.53
C ALA A 351 3.80 21.53 -9.60
N THR A 352 4.42 20.57 -10.29
CA THR A 352 3.83 19.90 -11.45
C THR A 352 3.61 18.41 -11.26
N GLY A 353 4.22 17.78 -10.23
CA GLY A 353 4.24 16.34 -10.06
C GLY A 353 5.11 15.59 -11.08
N ALA A 354 5.80 16.29 -11.98
CA ALA A 354 6.63 15.66 -13.01
C ALA A 354 7.80 14.88 -12.41
N LEU A 355 8.10 13.72 -13.03
CA LEU A 355 9.14 12.81 -12.56
C LEU A 355 10.43 13.00 -13.36
N THR A 356 11.55 13.22 -12.68
CA THR A 356 12.89 13.29 -13.26
C THR A 356 13.73 12.11 -12.76
N PRO A 357 14.27 11.24 -13.64
CA PRO A 357 15.15 10.14 -13.24
C PRO A 357 16.37 10.64 -12.45
N SER A 358 16.70 9.95 -11.35
CA SER A 358 17.78 10.35 -10.45
C SER A 358 18.77 9.22 -10.14
N GLY A 359 18.40 7.96 -10.32
CA GLY A 359 19.28 6.83 -10.06
C GLY A 359 18.60 5.49 -10.22
N SER A 360 19.40 4.42 -10.11
CA SER A 360 18.90 3.04 -10.20
C SER A 360 19.75 2.12 -9.33
N ARG A 361 19.12 1.08 -8.77
CA ARG A 361 19.81 -0.02 -8.07
C ARG A 361 19.30 -1.35 -8.56
N PHE A 362 20.20 -2.30 -8.67
CA PHE A 362 19.82 -3.68 -8.96
C PHE A 362 19.26 -4.35 -7.70
N VAL A 363 18.09 -4.94 -7.84
CA VAL A 363 17.47 -5.83 -6.87
C VAL A 363 16.74 -6.91 -7.65
N PRO A 364 17.04 -8.19 -7.49
CA PRO A 364 16.42 -9.24 -8.29
C PRO A 364 14.93 -9.33 -8.01
N SER A 365 14.12 -9.27 -9.07
CA SER A 365 12.64 -9.41 -9.06
C SER A 365 11.91 -8.57 -8.00
N PRO A 366 12.15 -7.23 -7.90
CA PRO A 366 11.57 -6.39 -6.87
C PRO A 366 10.07 -6.17 -7.17
N CYS A 367 9.21 -6.32 -6.16
CA CYS A 367 7.76 -6.20 -6.34
C CYS A 367 7.03 -5.45 -5.23
N CYS A 368 7.75 -5.04 -4.17
CA CYS A 368 7.18 -4.20 -3.10
C CYS A 368 8.28 -3.34 -2.47
N ILE A 369 8.00 -2.06 -2.24
CA ILE A 369 8.90 -1.12 -1.57
C ILE A 369 8.22 -0.59 -0.31
N ARG A 370 8.94 -0.60 0.83
CA ARG A 370 8.50 0.02 2.09
C ARG A 370 9.62 0.82 2.72
N PHE A 371 9.29 2.04 3.13
CA PHE A 371 10.18 2.86 3.94
C PHE A 371 10.00 2.56 5.42
N ALA A 372 11.11 2.49 6.16
CA ALA A 372 11.12 2.46 7.61
C ALA A 372 12.12 3.49 8.13
N GLN A 373 11.88 3.99 9.34
CA GLN A 373 12.80 4.94 9.97
C GLN A 373 14.10 4.23 10.36
N THR A 374 15.24 4.92 10.22
CA THR A 374 16.49 4.44 10.81
C THR A 374 16.39 4.47 12.34
N ALA A 375 17.08 3.57 13.03
CA ALA A 375 17.19 3.65 14.48
C ALA A 375 17.77 5.01 14.87
N SER A 376 17.16 5.69 15.86
CA SER A 376 17.78 6.89 16.42
C SER A 376 19.17 6.55 16.95
N PRO A 377 20.20 7.35 16.69
CA PRO A 377 21.49 7.16 17.36
C PRO A 377 21.26 7.16 18.89
N GLN A 378 21.74 6.12 19.57
CA GLN A 378 21.74 6.05 21.04
C GLN A 378 22.70 7.04 21.63
#